data_3a20428934ea4791e157a8f6908f2ce7
#
_entry.id   3a20428934ea4791e157a8f6908f2ce7
#
_cell.length_a   1.000
_cell.length_b   1.000
_cell.length_c   1.000
_cell.angle_alpha   90.00
_cell.angle_beta   90.00
_cell.angle_gamma   90.00
#
_symmetry.space_group_name_H-M   'P 1'
#
loop_
_entity.id
_entity.type
_entity.pdbx_description
1 polymer ?
#
loop_
_entity_poly.entity_id
_entity_poly.type
_entity_poly.pdbx_seq_one_letter_code
_entity_poly.pdbx_strand_id
1 'polypeptide(L)'
;AKPGDTVYVTGTVGDAAAGLELLREGVDDDELVRRFLRPTARIAQGLQMSGRVHSAIDVSDGLVADLRKLLDASGVGAEIDIEKVPLSAALLARFDTASAMRFALTGGDDYELCFTAPADAVAGIENITAIGTVTENQELVCRNAGEIVEVDVSGYRHFT
;
A
#
# COMPACT_ATOMS: atom_id res chain seq x y z
N ALA A 1 6.47 -14.16 -3.22
CA ALA A 1 7.47 -13.19 -3.67
C ALA A 1 8.80 -13.88 -3.95
N LYS A 2 9.61 -13.31 -4.83
CA LYS A 2 10.95 -13.79 -5.15
C LYS A 2 11.95 -12.62 -5.13
N PRO A 3 13.19 -12.83 -4.66
CA PRO A 3 14.23 -11.80 -4.76
C PRO A 3 14.39 -11.29 -6.20
N GLY A 4 14.49 -9.97 -6.35
CA GLY A 4 14.55 -9.30 -7.64
C GLY A 4 13.18 -8.91 -8.23
N ASP A 5 12.06 -9.38 -7.66
CA ASP A 5 10.74 -8.86 -8.02
C ASP A 5 10.63 -7.38 -7.66
N THR A 6 9.86 -6.65 -8.45
CA THR A 6 9.42 -5.31 -8.08
C THR A 6 8.16 -5.41 -7.21
N VAL A 7 8.11 -4.59 -6.15
CA VAL A 7 6.90 -4.41 -5.31
C VAL A 7 6.03 -3.34 -5.95
N TYR A 8 4.77 -3.67 -6.16
CA TYR A 8 3.76 -2.78 -6.75
C TYR A 8 2.57 -2.58 -5.82
N VAL A 9 1.89 -1.46 -5.99
CA VAL A 9 0.57 -1.21 -5.38
C VAL A 9 -0.38 -0.67 -6.45
N THR A 10 -1.66 -1.05 -6.38
CA THR A 10 -2.71 -0.50 -7.24
C THR A 10 -3.24 0.82 -6.68
N GLY A 11 -3.76 1.69 -7.54
CA GLY A 11 -4.48 2.91 -7.16
C GLY A 11 -3.69 3.86 -6.27
N THR A 12 -4.34 4.36 -5.22
CA THR A 12 -3.76 5.22 -4.16
C THR A 12 -4.10 4.66 -2.79
N VAL A 13 -3.21 4.85 -1.82
CA VAL A 13 -3.35 4.35 -0.44
C VAL A 13 -3.40 5.48 0.58
N GLY A 14 -4.01 5.21 1.73
CA GLY A 14 -4.17 6.16 2.84
C GLY A 14 -5.49 6.94 2.80
N ASP A 15 -6.24 6.86 1.72
CA ASP A 15 -7.48 7.59 1.55
C ASP A 15 -8.57 7.12 2.53
N ALA A 16 -8.67 5.82 2.78
CA ALA A 16 -9.67 5.28 3.70
C ALA A 16 -9.40 5.69 5.16
N ALA A 17 -8.16 5.59 5.61
CA ALA A 17 -7.78 6.01 6.96
C ALA A 17 -7.99 7.52 7.18
N ALA A 18 -7.66 8.34 6.20
CA ALA A 18 -7.94 9.78 6.22
C ALA A 18 -9.44 10.07 6.22
N GLY A 19 -10.23 9.31 5.44
CA GLY A 19 -11.68 9.41 5.42
C GLY A 19 -12.33 9.07 6.76
N LEU A 20 -11.81 8.05 7.46
CA LEU A 20 -12.23 7.72 8.82
C LEU A 20 -11.95 8.86 9.80
N GLU A 21 -10.77 9.51 9.68
CA GLU A 21 -10.44 10.66 10.53
C GLU A 21 -11.39 11.83 10.31
N LEU A 22 -11.67 12.19 9.05
CA LEU A 22 -12.65 13.23 8.70
C LEU A 22 -14.05 12.89 9.22
N LEU A 23 -14.47 11.64 9.12
CA LEU A 23 -15.78 11.20 9.64
C LEU A 23 -15.86 11.36 11.16
N ARG A 24 -14.78 11.08 11.91
CA ARG A 24 -14.69 11.32 13.36
C ARG A 24 -14.78 12.81 13.72
N GLU A 25 -14.30 13.68 12.83
CA GLU A 25 -14.41 15.14 12.96
C GLU A 25 -15.78 15.68 12.55
N GLY A 26 -16.70 14.82 12.10
CA GLY A 26 -18.06 15.18 11.70
C GLY A 26 -18.19 15.64 10.24
N VAL A 27 -17.18 15.38 9.42
CA VAL A 27 -17.24 15.59 7.96
C VAL A 27 -17.77 14.32 7.31
N ASP A 28 -18.94 14.38 6.68
CA ASP A 28 -19.61 13.22 6.10
C ASP A 28 -19.71 13.25 4.56
N ASP A 29 -19.64 14.43 3.93
CA ASP A 29 -19.65 14.61 2.47
C ASP A 29 -18.28 14.99 1.94
N ASP A 30 -17.37 14.01 1.90
CA ASP A 30 -16.01 14.14 1.37
C ASP A 30 -15.63 12.93 0.52
N GLU A 31 -14.72 13.10 -0.44
CA GLU A 31 -14.24 12.02 -1.30
C GLU A 31 -13.54 10.93 -0.49
N LEU A 32 -12.70 11.31 0.47
CA LEU A 32 -11.97 10.38 1.33
C LEU A 32 -12.93 9.58 2.22
N VAL A 33 -13.97 10.23 2.76
CA VAL A 33 -15.04 9.54 3.52
C VAL A 33 -15.77 8.52 2.64
N ARG A 34 -16.05 8.86 1.39
CA ARG A 34 -16.66 7.91 0.44
C ARG A 34 -15.73 6.72 0.15
N ARG A 35 -14.41 6.95 0.06
CA ARG A 35 -13.42 5.86 -0.11
C ARG A 35 -13.43 4.91 1.08
N PHE A 36 -13.49 5.42 2.30
CA PHE A 36 -13.62 4.60 3.52
C PHE A 36 -14.94 3.81 3.57
N LEU A 37 -16.07 4.47 3.34
CA LEU A 37 -17.39 3.82 3.46
C LEU A 37 -17.72 2.86 2.32
N ARG A 38 -17.11 3.05 1.14
CA ARG A 38 -17.40 2.28 -0.09
C ARG A 38 -16.12 2.04 -0.88
N PRO A 39 -15.19 1.23 -0.35
CA PRO A 39 -13.95 0.91 -1.05
C PRO A 39 -14.25 0.19 -2.37
N THR A 40 -13.39 0.39 -3.36
CA THR A 40 -13.52 -0.25 -4.67
C THR A 40 -12.63 -1.48 -4.74
N ALA A 41 -13.21 -2.67 -4.74
CA ALA A 41 -12.46 -3.92 -4.88
C ALA A 41 -11.75 -3.97 -6.26
N ARG A 42 -10.45 -4.30 -6.25
CA ARG A 42 -9.59 -4.34 -7.45
C ARG A 42 -9.71 -5.67 -8.21
N ILE A 43 -10.95 -6.16 -8.43
CA ILE A 43 -11.23 -7.45 -9.07
C ILE A 43 -10.66 -7.51 -10.50
N ALA A 44 -10.82 -6.44 -11.29
CA ALA A 44 -10.32 -6.41 -12.67
C ALA A 44 -8.79 -6.53 -12.73
N GLN A 45 -8.08 -5.79 -11.88
CA GLN A 45 -6.62 -5.90 -11.76
C GLN A 45 -6.22 -7.29 -11.24
N GLY A 46 -6.89 -7.81 -10.22
CA GLY A 46 -6.63 -9.16 -9.69
C GLY A 46 -6.76 -10.24 -10.76
N LEU A 47 -7.76 -10.16 -11.63
CA LEU A 47 -7.92 -11.08 -12.76
C LEU A 47 -6.78 -10.93 -13.79
N GLN A 48 -6.34 -9.71 -14.08
CA GLN A 48 -5.22 -9.46 -14.99
C GLN A 48 -3.89 -9.96 -14.43
N MET A 49 -3.73 -9.97 -13.10
CA MET A 49 -2.54 -10.45 -12.39
C MET A 49 -2.47 -11.97 -12.32
N SER A 50 -3.61 -12.67 -12.42
CA SER A 50 -3.69 -14.11 -12.22
C SER A 50 -2.73 -14.88 -13.14
N GLY A 51 -1.86 -15.70 -12.55
CA GLY A 51 -0.83 -16.45 -13.24
C GLY A 51 0.38 -15.66 -13.75
N ARG A 52 0.43 -14.33 -13.48
CA ARG A 52 1.49 -13.43 -13.95
C ARG A 52 2.36 -12.90 -12.79
N VAL A 53 1.78 -12.73 -11.60
CA VAL A 53 2.49 -12.21 -10.44
C VAL A 53 2.93 -13.33 -9.51
N HIS A 54 3.98 -13.11 -8.71
CA HIS A 54 4.49 -14.13 -7.80
C HIS A 54 3.77 -14.14 -6.46
N SER A 55 3.28 -13.00 -6.00
CA SER A 55 2.47 -12.88 -4.78
C SER A 55 1.60 -11.63 -4.81
N ALA A 56 0.47 -11.67 -4.10
CA ALA A 56 -0.42 -10.53 -3.94
C ALA A 56 -1.16 -10.63 -2.60
N ILE A 57 -1.48 -9.49 -2.02
CA ILE A 57 -2.30 -9.31 -0.82
C ILE A 57 -3.12 -8.03 -0.97
N ASP A 58 -4.29 -7.95 -0.38
CA ASP A 58 -5.02 -6.69 -0.26
C ASP A 58 -4.47 -5.83 0.89
N VAL A 59 -4.59 -4.52 0.76
CA VAL A 59 -4.17 -3.54 1.78
C VAL A 59 -5.37 -3.27 2.68
N SER A 60 -5.45 -4.01 3.79
CA SER A 60 -6.53 -3.95 4.77
C SER A 60 -6.08 -3.49 6.16
N ASP A 61 -4.86 -3.82 6.58
CA ASP A 61 -4.29 -3.41 7.87
C ASP A 61 -3.23 -2.31 7.74
N GLY A 62 -2.93 -1.91 6.52
CA GLY A 62 -1.94 -0.92 6.15
C GLY A 62 -0.87 -1.48 5.21
N LEU A 63 -0.40 -0.64 4.28
CA LEU A 63 0.52 -1.08 3.23
C LEU A 63 1.76 -1.80 3.78
N VAL A 64 2.40 -1.23 4.80
CA VAL A 64 3.64 -1.80 5.36
C VAL A 64 3.36 -3.09 6.13
N ALA A 65 2.24 -3.15 6.88
CA ALA A 65 1.85 -4.33 7.64
C ALA A 65 1.50 -5.50 6.72
N ASP A 66 0.72 -5.25 5.66
CA ASP A 66 0.29 -6.29 4.73
C ASP A 66 1.45 -6.75 3.82
N LEU A 67 2.30 -5.81 3.35
CA LEU A 67 3.52 -6.17 2.65
C LEU A 67 4.42 -7.06 3.54
N ARG A 68 4.57 -6.74 4.83
CA ARG A 68 5.35 -7.57 5.77
C ARG A 68 4.82 -9.00 5.85
N LYS A 69 3.49 -9.19 5.96
CA LYS A 69 2.87 -10.52 5.97
C LYS A 69 3.17 -11.31 4.69
N LEU A 70 3.09 -10.63 3.52
CA LEU A 70 3.39 -11.22 2.22
C LEU A 70 4.85 -11.66 2.12
N LEU A 71 5.79 -10.84 2.61
CA LEU A 71 7.22 -11.13 2.61
C LEU A 71 7.56 -12.26 3.57
N ASP A 72 7.01 -12.26 4.79
CA ASP A 72 7.20 -13.32 5.79
C ASP A 72 6.71 -14.67 5.27
N ALA A 73 5.53 -14.72 4.62
CA ALA A 73 5.00 -15.92 4.00
C ALA A 73 5.88 -16.46 2.85
N SER A 74 6.69 -15.59 2.25
CA SER A 74 7.60 -15.93 1.15
C SER A 74 9.05 -16.19 1.63
N GLY A 75 9.38 -15.89 2.89
CA GLY A 75 10.73 -16.03 3.45
C GLY A 75 11.76 -15.04 2.88
N VAL A 76 11.32 -13.86 2.45
CA VAL A 76 12.13 -12.81 1.82
C VAL A 76 11.93 -11.46 2.49
N GLY A 77 12.71 -10.44 2.10
CA GLY A 77 12.51 -9.05 2.50
C GLY A 77 12.22 -8.14 1.33
N ALA A 78 12.17 -6.84 1.59
CA ALA A 78 12.06 -5.82 0.54
C ALA A 78 12.66 -4.48 0.99
N GLU A 79 13.09 -3.69 0.02
CA GLU A 79 13.32 -2.26 0.19
C GLU A 79 12.22 -1.50 -0.54
N ILE A 80 11.49 -0.63 0.15
CA ILE A 80 10.50 0.25 -0.44
C ILE A 80 10.92 1.72 -0.32
N ASP A 81 10.64 2.46 -1.37
CA ASP A 81 10.88 3.90 -1.46
C ASP A 81 9.54 4.60 -1.20
N ILE A 82 9.39 5.17 0.00
CA ILE A 82 8.11 5.74 0.43
C ILE A 82 7.68 6.94 -0.41
N GLU A 83 8.63 7.66 -1.04
CA GLU A 83 8.30 8.77 -1.95
C GLU A 83 7.56 8.30 -3.21
N LYS A 84 7.68 7.01 -3.55
CA LYS A 84 6.97 6.41 -4.69
C LYS A 84 5.58 5.90 -4.34
N VAL A 85 5.23 5.85 -3.05
CA VAL A 85 3.90 5.41 -2.63
C VAL A 85 2.85 6.40 -3.17
N PRO A 86 1.87 5.91 -3.94
CA PRO A 86 0.93 6.81 -4.61
C PRO A 86 -0.10 7.37 -3.63
N LEU A 87 -0.12 8.70 -3.49
CA LEU A 87 -1.08 9.47 -2.71
C LEU A 87 -2.11 10.13 -3.64
N SER A 88 -3.37 10.18 -3.24
CA SER A 88 -4.40 10.86 -4.01
C SER A 88 -4.30 12.39 -3.89
N ALA A 89 -4.79 13.10 -4.90
CA ALA A 89 -4.89 14.56 -4.84
C ALA A 89 -5.86 15.01 -3.72
N ALA A 90 -6.91 14.22 -3.45
CA ALA A 90 -7.86 14.50 -2.36
C ALA A 90 -7.18 14.42 -0.99
N LEU A 91 -6.33 13.41 -0.78
CA LEU A 91 -5.55 13.25 0.46
C LEU A 91 -4.60 14.45 0.68
N LEU A 92 -3.84 14.81 -0.35
CA LEU A 92 -2.88 15.91 -0.30
C LEU A 92 -3.55 17.31 -0.20
N ALA A 93 -4.81 17.43 -0.59
CA ALA A 93 -5.58 18.67 -0.43
C ALA A 93 -6.10 18.88 1.01
N ARG A 94 -6.23 17.80 1.78
CA ARG A 94 -6.79 17.83 3.14
C ARG A 94 -5.75 17.73 4.25
N PHE A 95 -4.65 17.06 4.00
CA PHE A 95 -3.62 16.77 4.99
C PHE A 95 -2.23 17.18 4.49
N ASP A 96 -1.35 17.55 5.42
CA ASP A 96 0.06 17.76 5.12
C ASP A 96 0.72 16.44 4.65
N THR A 97 1.86 16.55 3.96
CA THR A 97 2.55 15.41 3.36
C THR A 97 2.95 14.34 4.38
N ALA A 98 3.32 14.74 5.60
CA ALA A 98 3.73 13.78 6.64
C ALA A 98 2.53 12.98 7.15
N SER A 99 1.39 13.66 7.39
CA SER A 99 0.13 13.01 7.77
C SER A 99 -0.40 12.11 6.66
N ALA A 100 -0.38 12.59 5.40
CA ALA A 100 -0.78 11.80 4.23
C ALA A 100 0.06 10.53 4.09
N MET A 101 1.38 10.64 4.23
CA MET A 101 2.29 9.50 4.17
C MET A 101 2.05 8.52 5.32
N ARG A 102 1.81 9.00 6.54
CA ARG A 102 1.45 8.14 7.68
C ARG A 102 0.17 7.36 7.38
N PHE A 103 -0.89 7.99 6.87
CA PHE A 103 -2.10 7.28 6.45
C PHE A 103 -1.81 6.22 5.39
N ALA A 104 -1.01 6.55 4.38
CA ALA A 104 -0.68 5.64 3.29
C ALA A 104 0.13 4.41 3.72
N LEU A 105 1.06 4.58 4.67
CA LEU A 105 1.94 3.49 5.10
C LEU A 105 1.30 2.60 6.17
N THR A 106 0.52 3.19 7.10
CA THR A 106 0.03 2.50 8.29
C THR A 106 -1.49 2.48 8.42
N GLY A 107 -2.22 3.23 7.59
CA GLY A 107 -3.67 3.23 7.56
C GLY A 107 -4.22 2.01 6.82
N GLY A 108 -5.32 1.45 7.32
CA GLY A 108 -6.00 0.32 6.70
C GLY A 108 -7.23 0.71 5.88
N ASP A 109 -7.98 -0.32 5.45
CA ASP A 109 -9.26 -0.24 4.74
C ASP A 109 -9.22 0.34 3.32
N ASP A 110 -8.04 0.47 2.70
CA ASP A 110 -7.93 0.94 1.31
C ASP A 110 -8.39 -0.09 0.27
N TYR A 111 -8.22 -1.39 0.56
CA TYR A 111 -8.54 -2.52 -0.32
C TYR A 111 -7.91 -2.41 -1.71
N GLU A 112 -6.76 -1.74 -1.79
CA GLU A 112 -5.87 -1.83 -2.93
C GLU A 112 -5.10 -3.16 -2.91
N LEU A 113 -4.46 -3.54 -4.02
CA LEU A 113 -3.61 -4.73 -4.06
C LEU A 113 -2.14 -4.33 -3.95
N CYS A 114 -1.44 -4.91 -2.98
CA CYS A 114 0.03 -4.92 -2.93
C CYS A 114 0.52 -6.26 -3.48
N PHE A 115 1.44 -6.25 -4.44
CA PHE A 115 1.88 -7.47 -5.11
C PHE A 115 3.33 -7.40 -5.57
N THR A 116 3.92 -8.57 -5.88
CA THR A 116 5.28 -8.66 -6.40
C THR A 116 5.33 -9.41 -7.72
N ALA A 117 6.10 -8.89 -8.66
CA ALA A 117 6.25 -9.47 -9.99
C ALA A 117 7.55 -9.01 -10.67
N PRO A 118 8.07 -9.77 -11.66
CA PRO A 118 9.01 -9.25 -12.63
C PRO A 118 8.42 -8.07 -13.40
N ALA A 119 9.25 -7.10 -13.78
CA ALA A 119 8.78 -5.88 -14.46
C ALA A 119 8.06 -6.14 -15.80
N ASP A 120 8.45 -7.17 -16.52
CA ASP A 120 7.82 -7.57 -17.80
C ASP A 120 6.46 -8.25 -17.62
N ALA A 121 6.21 -8.84 -16.44
CA ALA A 121 4.95 -9.53 -16.15
C ALA A 121 3.76 -8.58 -15.96
N VAL A 122 4.00 -7.29 -15.70
CA VAL A 122 2.94 -6.31 -15.42
C VAL A 122 2.52 -5.49 -16.65
N ALA A 123 3.07 -5.80 -17.82
CA ALA A 123 2.73 -5.08 -19.06
C ALA A 123 1.22 -5.11 -19.32
N GLY A 124 0.62 -3.94 -19.53
CA GLY A 124 -0.82 -3.76 -19.79
C GLY A 124 -1.72 -3.80 -18.54
N ILE A 125 -1.16 -3.88 -17.32
CA ILE A 125 -1.90 -3.66 -16.08
C ILE A 125 -1.85 -2.16 -15.77
N GLU A 126 -3.02 -1.53 -15.72
CA GLU A 126 -3.13 -0.09 -15.49
C GLU A 126 -3.29 0.23 -14.00
N ASN A 127 -3.01 1.48 -13.64
CA ASN A 127 -3.15 2.01 -12.28
C ASN A 127 -2.35 1.22 -11.23
N ILE A 128 -1.13 0.87 -11.57
CA ILE A 128 -0.15 0.27 -10.66
C ILE A 128 1.07 1.17 -10.52
N THR A 129 1.66 1.21 -9.34
CA THR A 129 2.87 1.99 -9.06
C THR A 129 3.94 1.06 -8.48
N ALA A 130 5.15 1.09 -9.06
CA ALA A 130 6.32 0.41 -8.51
C ALA A 130 6.86 1.22 -7.31
N ILE A 131 6.92 0.58 -6.13
CA ILE A 131 7.32 1.24 -4.88
C ILE A 131 8.60 0.68 -4.27
N GLY A 132 9.13 -0.43 -4.78
CA GLY A 132 10.32 -1.04 -4.20
C GLY A 132 10.75 -2.33 -4.89
N THR A 133 11.64 -3.06 -4.24
CA THR A 133 12.23 -4.31 -4.76
C THR A 133 12.32 -5.35 -3.65
N VAL A 134 12.00 -6.60 -3.97
CA VAL A 134 12.14 -7.76 -3.08
C VAL A 134 13.62 -8.14 -2.95
N THR A 135 14.08 -8.39 -1.73
CA THR A 135 15.47 -8.72 -1.38
C THR A 135 15.60 -10.13 -0.79
N GLU A 136 16.83 -10.68 -0.76
CA GLU A 136 17.09 -12.00 -0.18
C GLU A 136 17.06 -11.98 1.37
N ASN A 137 17.42 -10.84 1.99
CA ASN A 137 17.34 -10.70 3.44
C ASN A 137 15.87 -10.60 3.89
N GLN A 138 15.57 -11.09 5.08
CA GLN A 138 14.20 -11.10 5.60
C GLN A 138 13.80 -9.79 6.29
N GLU A 139 14.33 -8.66 5.82
CA GLU A 139 14.07 -7.34 6.39
C GLU A 139 13.18 -6.52 5.44
N LEU A 140 12.23 -5.79 6.00
CA LEU A 140 11.49 -4.75 5.28
C LEU A 140 12.11 -3.41 5.65
N VAL A 141 12.74 -2.78 4.68
CA VAL A 141 13.42 -1.49 4.82
C VAL A 141 12.64 -0.42 4.09
N CYS A 142 12.27 0.65 4.80
CA CYS A 142 11.66 1.83 4.20
C CYS A 142 12.72 2.91 3.98
N ARG A 143 12.76 3.50 2.79
CA ARG A 143 13.67 4.61 2.45
C ARG A 143 12.88 5.85 2.05
N ASN A 144 13.43 7.00 2.45
CA ASN A 144 12.98 8.32 2.03
C ASN A 144 14.20 9.10 1.52
N ALA A 145 14.21 9.53 0.27
CA ALA A 145 15.37 10.16 -0.37
C ALA A 145 16.68 9.36 -0.22
N GLY A 146 16.58 8.02 -0.21
CA GLY A 146 17.70 7.10 -0.03
C GLY A 146 18.11 6.82 1.42
N GLU A 147 17.63 7.59 2.40
CA GLU A 147 17.87 7.36 3.83
C GLU A 147 16.86 6.36 4.41
N ILE A 148 17.33 5.50 5.33
CA ILE A 148 16.45 4.55 6.03
C ILE A 148 15.59 5.34 7.02
N VAL A 149 14.29 5.06 6.99
CA VAL A 149 13.31 5.62 7.93
C VAL A 149 12.59 4.50 8.67
N GLU A 150 12.35 4.70 9.96
CA GLU A 150 11.55 3.79 10.75
C GLU A 150 10.06 4.03 10.50
N VAL A 151 9.34 2.98 10.16
CA VAL A 151 7.89 2.97 10.00
C VAL A 151 7.29 1.93 10.94
N ASP A 152 6.21 2.26 11.62
CA ASP A 152 5.50 1.29 12.45
C ASP A 152 4.87 0.21 11.57
N VAL A 153 5.36 -1.00 11.70
CA VAL A 153 4.92 -2.17 10.93
C VAL A 153 3.81 -2.97 11.64
N SER A 154 3.32 -2.51 12.81
CA SER A 154 2.36 -3.27 13.62
C SER A 154 0.96 -3.38 12.97
N GLY A 155 0.63 -2.48 12.04
CA GLY A 155 -0.67 -2.44 11.38
C GLY A 155 -1.82 -2.10 12.34
N TYR A 156 -3.04 -2.12 11.82
CA TYR A 156 -4.24 -1.93 12.62
C TYR A 156 -4.51 -3.16 13.53
N ARG A 157 -4.79 -2.92 14.82
CA ARG A 157 -5.12 -3.97 15.79
C ARG A 157 -6.58 -3.86 16.18
N HIS A 158 -7.37 -4.89 15.91
CA HIS A 158 -8.79 -4.95 16.26
C HIS A 158 -9.04 -5.07 17.76
N PHE A 159 -8.07 -5.63 18.51
CA PHE A 159 -8.16 -5.84 19.96
C PHE A 159 -6.83 -5.48 20.62
N THR A 160 -6.88 -4.68 21.67
CA THR A 160 -5.75 -4.35 22.57
C THR A 160 -5.90 -5.10 23.87
#